data_a837b9471cb4fe4ca8229eee8539ee75
#
_entry.id   a837b9471cb4fe4ca8229eee8539ee75
#
_cell.length_a   1.000
_cell.length_b   1.000
_cell.length_c   1.000
_cell.angle_alpha   90.00
_cell.angle_beta   90.00
_cell.angle_gamma   90.00
#
_symmetry.space_group_name_H-M   'P 1'
#
loop_
_entity.id
_entity.type
_entity.pdbx_description
1 polymer ?
#
loop_
_entity_poly.entity_id
_entity_poly.type
_entity_poly.pdbx_seq_one_letter_code
_entity_poly.pdbx_strand_id
1 'polypeptide(L)'
;HHLKILSKMSRIKTILVGIDYTKSSDNALQYAILLAEKSTASLMLFHVYENPIVHLYSGAYFVDYDNVEKGNIEKLEKYKAKILSTNSKLDIAILATDKSIKSSIKDLVEKHKISLVVFGLESKSKVSKFLYGTTGVKLASRIKCPVIIVPEDYKQHQLKHTVLAVDNNEHIKSKIVKKAKEFNNDLNLPYEFIHVKTEYEFLALPTTKIKKEQEKLKVKVIESENFVSGIKSYTSKNKVDLIIVISHSHSALYNLFNDSNTKLIAFESKKPVMCFHA
;
A
#
# COMPACT_ATOMS: atom_id res chain seq x y z
N HIS A 1 -42.10 1.15 -10.80
CA HIS A 1 -41.10 1.45 -9.74
C HIS A 1 -39.73 0.99 -10.20
N HIS A 2 -39.03 1.88 -10.95
CA HIS A 2 -37.63 1.69 -11.24
C HIS A 2 -36.82 2.14 -10.01
N LEU A 3 -36.39 1.22 -9.18
CA LEU A 3 -35.31 1.44 -8.23
C LEU A 3 -34.04 1.75 -9.05
N LYS A 4 -33.71 3.05 -9.17
CA LYS A 4 -32.38 3.49 -9.52
C LYS A 4 -31.44 3.02 -8.39
N ILE A 5 -30.80 1.86 -8.57
CA ILE A 5 -29.60 1.52 -7.82
C ILE A 5 -28.56 2.53 -8.29
N LEU A 6 -28.43 3.63 -7.58
CA LEU A 6 -27.28 4.50 -7.68
C LEU A 6 -26.09 3.66 -7.21
N SER A 7 -25.41 3.01 -8.14
CA SER A 7 -24.11 2.39 -7.86
C SER A 7 -23.22 3.48 -7.30
N LYS A 8 -22.91 3.39 -6.02
CA LYS A 8 -21.99 4.32 -5.35
C LYS A 8 -20.67 4.20 -6.11
N MET A 9 -20.31 5.23 -6.87
CA MET A 9 -19.05 5.22 -7.64
C MET A 9 -17.91 4.95 -6.68
N SER A 10 -17.13 3.90 -6.95
CA SER A 10 -15.93 3.57 -6.18
C SER A 10 -14.97 4.76 -6.18
N ARG A 11 -14.33 4.99 -5.04
CA ARG A 11 -13.26 6.00 -4.89
C ARG A 11 -11.93 5.48 -5.38
N ILE A 12 -11.77 4.17 -5.44
CA ILE A 12 -10.60 3.53 -6.03
C ILE A 12 -10.81 3.51 -7.53
N LYS A 13 -10.16 4.45 -8.24
CA LYS A 13 -10.30 4.60 -9.70
C LYS A 13 -9.12 4.03 -10.45
N THR A 14 -7.91 4.38 -10.03
CA THR A 14 -6.68 3.92 -10.65
C THR A 14 -5.71 3.47 -9.57
N ILE A 15 -5.20 2.25 -9.70
CA ILE A 15 -4.21 1.65 -8.82
C ILE A 15 -2.87 1.65 -9.55
N LEU A 16 -1.89 2.37 -9.03
CA LEU A 16 -0.53 2.34 -9.54
C LEU A 16 0.24 1.19 -8.88
N VAL A 17 0.92 0.38 -9.68
CA VAL A 17 1.74 -0.74 -9.22
C VAL A 17 3.18 -0.55 -9.67
N GLY A 18 4.12 -0.52 -8.72
CA GLY A 18 5.55 -0.49 -9.03
C GLY A 18 6.04 -1.85 -9.52
N ILE A 19 6.62 -1.88 -10.70
CA ILE A 19 7.14 -3.07 -11.38
C ILE A 19 8.65 -2.96 -11.52
N ASP A 20 9.39 -3.89 -10.94
CA ASP A 20 10.84 -4.06 -11.09
C ASP A 20 11.22 -5.46 -11.55
N TYR A 21 10.22 -6.24 -11.96
CA TYR A 21 10.36 -7.62 -12.43
C TYR A 21 10.92 -8.60 -11.37
N THR A 22 10.90 -8.21 -10.11
CA THR A 22 11.22 -9.09 -8.98
C THR A 22 9.99 -9.89 -8.55
N LYS A 23 10.21 -10.96 -7.80
CA LYS A 23 9.13 -11.75 -7.21
C LYS A 23 8.25 -10.92 -6.26
N SER A 24 8.83 -9.92 -5.59
CA SER A 24 8.07 -9.04 -4.71
C SER A 24 7.13 -8.12 -5.49
N SER A 25 7.56 -7.57 -6.63
CA SER A 25 6.69 -6.76 -7.48
C SER A 25 5.63 -7.61 -8.19
N ASP A 26 5.94 -8.86 -8.58
CA ASP A 26 4.95 -9.80 -9.10
C ASP A 26 3.86 -10.08 -8.08
N ASN A 27 4.24 -10.31 -6.81
CA ASN A 27 3.28 -10.54 -5.74
C ASN A 27 2.42 -9.32 -5.44
N ALA A 28 3.02 -8.12 -5.47
CA ALA A 28 2.29 -6.86 -5.37
C ALA A 28 1.29 -6.66 -6.51
N LEU A 29 1.67 -7.02 -7.72
CA LEU A 29 0.78 -6.98 -8.89
C LEU A 29 -0.41 -7.93 -8.74
N GLN A 30 -0.20 -9.17 -8.31
CA GLN A 30 -1.31 -10.10 -8.06
C GLN A 30 -2.28 -9.54 -7.01
N TYR A 31 -1.76 -8.91 -5.96
CA TYR A 31 -2.60 -8.26 -4.96
C TYR A 31 -3.35 -7.05 -5.53
N ALA A 32 -2.72 -6.24 -6.36
CA ALA A 32 -3.35 -5.11 -7.02
C ALA A 32 -4.45 -5.53 -8.02
N ILE A 33 -4.27 -6.66 -8.71
CA ILE A 33 -5.30 -7.27 -9.56
C ILE A 33 -6.55 -7.62 -8.73
N LEU A 34 -6.39 -8.27 -7.58
CA LEU A 34 -7.51 -8.58 -6.67
C LEU A 34 -8.25 -7.32 -6.22
N LEU A 35 -7.52 -6.25 -5.91
CA LEU A 35 -8.09 -4.96 -5.54
C LEU A 35 -8.86 -4.33 -6.71
N ALA A 36 -8.28 -4.36 -7.91
CA ALA A 36 -8.88 -3.81 -9.13
C ALA A 36 -10.18 -4.52 -9.50
N GLU A 37 -10.20 -5.86 -9.44
CA GLU A 37 -11.39 -6.66 -9.69
C GLU A 37 -12.52 -6.35 -8.69
N LYS A 38 -12.19 -6.20 -7.40
CA LYS A 38 -13.19 -5.87 -6.38
C LYS A 38 -13.74 -4.45 -6.47
N SER A 39 -12.91 -3.49 -6.88
CA SER A 39 -13.27 -2.07 -6.94
C SER A 39 -13.63 -1.58 -8.34
N THR A 40 -13.50 -2.43 -9.38
CA THR A 40 -13.61 -2.03 -10.79
C THR A 40 -12.66 -0.90 -11.18
N ALA A 41 -11.46 -0.89 -10.57
CA ALA A 41 -10.43 0.10 -10.83
C ALA A 41 -9.57 -0.29 -12.03
N SER A 42 -9.00 0.70 -12.72
CA SER A 42 -7.93 0.49 -13.69
C SER A 42 -6.58 0.27 -12.99
N LEU A 43 -5.65 -0.38 -13.67
CA LEU A 43 -4.27 -0.52 -13.23
C LEU A 43 -3.34 0.38 -14.03
N MET A 44 -2.29 0.90 -13.39
CA MET A 44 -1.16 1.53 -14.05
C MET A 44 0.13 0.80 -13.64
N LEU A 45 0.75 0.08 -14.55
CA LEU A 45 2.05 -0.55 -14.33
C LEU A 45 3.14 0.50 -14.50
N PHE A 46 3.89 0.74 -13.43
CA PHE A 46 4.90 1.78 -13.36
C PHE A 46 6.29 1.17 -13.18
N HIS A 47 7.21 1.46 -14.11
CA HIS A 47 8.58 1.00 -14.07
C HIS A 47 9.56 2.18 -14.13
N VAL A 48 10.55 2.16 -13.27
CA VAL A 48 11.68 3.10 -13.33
C VAL A 48 12.91 2.35 -13.78
N TYR A 49 13.55 2.83 -14.83
CA TYR A 49 14.79 2.27 -15.35
C TYR A 49 15.96 3.24 -15.18
N GLU A 50 17.17 2.71 -15.15
CA GLU A 50 18.39 3.52 -15.13
C GLU A 50 18.93 3.63 -16.56
N ASN A 51 19.31 4.83 -16.95
CA ASN A 51 20.08 5.03 -18.17
C ASN A 51 21.51 4.51 -17.97
N PRO A 52 22.08 3.82 -18.98
CA PRO A 52 23.46 3.35 -18.89
C PRO A 52 24.42 4.53 -18.70
N ILE A 53 25.31 4.43 -17.71
CA ILE A 53 26.39 5.38 -17.51
C ILE A 53 27.52 4.98 -18.43
N VAL A 54 27.84 5.82 -19.42
CA VAL A 54 28.98 5.61 -20.32
C VAL A 54 30.21 6.27 -19.72
N HIS A 55 31.15 5.46 -19.29
CA HIS A 55 32.48 5.94 -18.94
C HIS A 55 33.29 6.15 -20.21
N LEU A 56 33.54 7.40 -20.58
CA LEU A 56 34.38 7.78 -21.72
C LEU A 56 35.86 7.53 -21.41
N TYR A 57 36.32 6.30 -21.54
CA TYR A 57 37.76 6.03 -21.71
C TYR A 57 37.97 5.79 -23.21
N SER A 58 38.54 6.77 -23.90
CA SER A 58 39.04 6.73 -25.31
C SER A 58 38.05 6.18 -26.34
N GLY A 59 37.01 6.94 -26.66
CA GLY A 59 36.11 6.65 -27.79
C GLY A 59 34.68 7.16 -27.50
N ALA A 60 34.07 7.87 -28.46
CA ALA A 60 32.71 8.34 -28.32
C ALA A 60 31.74 7.13 -28.49
N TYR A 61 31.19 6.62 -27.40
CA TYR A 61 30.06 5.72 -27.42
C TYR A 61 28.78 6.54 -27.41
N PHE A 62 27.97 6.41 -28.43
CA PHE A 62 26.61 6.97 -28.44
C PHE A 62 25.70 6.00 -27.68
N VAL A 63 25.10 6.45 -26.59
CA VAL A 63 23.99 5.75 -25.97
C VAL A 63 22.73 6.20 -26.65
N ASP A 64 22.05 5.29 -27.29
CA ASP A 64 20.74 5.52 -27.88
C ASP A 64 19.69 5.43 -26.76
N TYR A 65 19.44 6.56 -26.08
CA TYR A 65 18.47 6.66 -24.99
C TYR A 65 17.04 6.32 -25.44
N ASP A 66 16.68 6.61 -26.70
CA ASP A 66 15.35 6.29 -27.24
C ASP A 66 15.17 4.78 -27.35
N ASN A 67 16.22 4.04 -27.68
CA ASN A 67 16.20 2.58 -27.68
C ASN A 67 16.09 1.98 -26.27
N VAL A 68 16.72 2.61 -25.28
CA VAL A 68 16.59 2.19 -23.87
C VAL A 68 15.15 2.36 -23.38
N GLU A 69 14.54 3.51 -23.63
CA GLU A 69 13.15 3.78 -23.28
C GLU A 69 12.20 2.81 -23.99
N LYS A 70 12.35 2.68 -25.32
CA LYS A 70 11.54 1.77 -26.15
C LYS A 70 11.61 0.32 -25.64
N GLY A 71 12.80 -0.17 -25.31
CA GLY A 71 12.99 -1.52 -24.79
C GLY A 71 12.29 -1.73 -23.43
N ASN A 72 12.26 -0.72 -22.56
CA ASN A 72 11.53 -0.80 -21.29
C ASN A 72 10.01 -0.74 -21.49
N ILE A 73 9.52 0.06 -22.43
CA ILE A 73 8.10 0.10 -22.79
C ILE A 73 7.67 -1.27 -23.37
N GLU A 74 8.42 -1.84 -24.31
CA GLU A 74 8.12 -3.16 -24.88
C GLU A 74 8.09 -4.27 -23.82
N LYS A 75 8.96 -4.20 -22.83
CA LYS A 75 8.96 -5.12 -21.68
C LYS A 75 7.66 -5.02 -20.88
N LEU A 76 7.22 -3.79 -20.58
CA LEU A 76 5.96 -3.58 -19.87
C LEU A 76 4.74 -4.00 -20.70
N GLU A 77 4.75 -3.77 -22.02
CA GLU A 77 3.66 -4.23 -22.90
C GLU A 77 3.56 -5.76 -22.93
N LYS A 78 4.69 -6.48 -22.99
CA LYS A 78 4.69 -7.95 -22.88
C LYS A 78 4.13 -8.40 -21.52
N TYR A 79 4.49 -7.68 -20.46
CA TYR A 79 4.01 -7.97 -19.11
C TYR A 79 2.51 -7.74 -19.00
N LYS A 80 2.01 -6.62 -19.52
CA LYS A 80 0.58 -6.30 -19.63
C LYS A 80 -0.19 -7.37 -20.43
N ALA A 81 0.33 -7.77 -21.60
CA ALA A 81 -0.30 -8.80 -22.43
C ALA A 81 -0.45 -10.13 -21.68
N LYS A 82 0.57 -10.52 -20.90
CA LYS A 82 0.49 -11.70 -20.04
C LYS A 82 -0.61 -11.59 -18.98
N ILE A 83 -0.80 -10.41 -18.38
CA ILE A 83 -1.88 -10.20 -17.40
C ILE A 83 -3.24 -10.30 -18.10
N LEU A 84 -3.40 -9.63 -19.25
CA LEU A 84 -4.67 -9.60 -19.99
C LEU A 84 -5.08 -10.96 -20.55
N SER A 85 -4.13 -11.88 -20.79
CA SER A 85 -4.46 -13.25 -21.21
C SER A 85 -5.25 -14.03 -20.18
N THR A 86 -5.12 -13.70 -18.88
CA THR A 86 -5.86 -14.33 -17.76
C THR A 86 -6.94 -13.42 -17.18
N ASN A 87 -6.82 -12.11 -17.37
CA ASN A 87 -7.69 -11.08 -16.79
C ASN A 87 -8.15 -10.08 -17.85
N SER A 88 -8.84 -10.55 -18.88
CA SER A 88 -9.17 -9.79 -20.10
C SER A 88 -10.04 -8.54 -19.87
N LYS A 89 -10.69 -8.43 -18.71
CA LYS A 89 -11.56 -7.29 -18.34
C LYS A 89 -10.85 -6.13 -17.68
N LEU A 90 -9.56 -6.29 -17.35
CA LEU A 90 -8.81 -5.24 -16.68
C LEU A 90 -8.43 -4.13 -17.67
N ASP A 91 -8.62 -2.90 -17.26
CA ASP A 91 -8.07 -1.73 -17.95
C ASP A 91 -6.66 -1.44 -17.40
N ILE A 92 -5.63 -1.58 -18.26
CA ILE A 92 -4.23 -1.50 -17.86
C ILE A 92 -3.49 -0.47 -18.72
N ALA A 93 -3.03 0.61 -18.07
CA ALA A 93 -2.04 1.53 -18.61
C ALA A 93 -0.62 1.12 -18.20
N ILE A 94 0.38 1.54 -18.97
CA ILE A 94 1.79 1.35 -18.64
C ILE A 94 2.54 2.69 -18.63
N LEU A 95 3.58 2.80 -17.83
CA LEU A 95 4.51 3.92 -17.83
C LEU A 95 5.90 3.45 -17.43
N ALA A 96 6.88 3.69 -18.31
CA ALA A 96 8.30 3.57 -18.02
C ALA A 96 8.92 4.96 -17.94
N THR A 97 9.90 5.19 -17.06
CA THR A 97 10.60 6.46 -16.91
C THR A 97 11.99 6.26 -16.31
N ASP A 98 12.92 7.15 -16.66
CA ASP A 98 14.25 7.27 -16.06
C ASP A 98 14.30 8.21 -14.85
N LYS A 99 13.17 8.88 -14.54
CA LYS A 99 13.07 9.78 -13.40
C LYS A 99 13.00 9.02 -12.08
N SER A 100 13.37 9.68 -10.98
CA SER A 100 13.28 9.06 -9.67
C SER A 100 11.83 8.65 -9.32
N ILE A 101 11.69 7.53 -8.62
CA ILE A 101 10.38 7.02 -8.17
C ILE A 101 9.60 8.10 -7.42
N LYS A 102 10.29 8.85 -6.54
CA LYS A 102 9.67 9.85 -5.67
C LYS A 102 9.06 11.01 -6.48
N SER A 103 9.80 11.56 -7.46
CA SER A 103 9.29 12.67 -8.28
C SER A 103 8.15 12.19 -9.18
N SER A 104 8.31 11.04 -9.82
CA SER A 104 7.33 10.49 -10.74
C SER A 104 5.99 10.17 -10.05
N ILE A 105 6.02 9.52 -8.89
CA ILE A 105 4.78 9.16 -8.20
C ILE A 105 4.01 10.38 -7.73
N LYS A 106 4.70 11.42 -7.23
CA LYS A 106 4.03 12.67 -6.85
C LYS A 106 3.28 13.26 -8.05
N ASP A 107 3.95 13.37 -9.18
CA ASP A 107 3.36 13.89 -10.42
C ASP A 107 2.19 13.02 -10.91
N LEU A 108 2.34 11.70 -10.85
CA LEU A 108 1.31 10.75 -11.28
C LEU A 108 0.05 10.82 -10.41
N VAL A 109 0.20 10.91 -9.07
CA VAL A 109 -0.91 11.06 -8.14
C VAL A 109 -1.71 12.32 -8.46
N GLU A 110 -1.03 13.43 -8.78
CA GLU A 110 -1.67 14.69 -9.08
C GLU A 110 -2.32 14.71 -10.47
N LYS A 111 -1.61 14.22 -11.51
CA LYS A 111 -2.04 14.31 -12.92
C LYS A 111 -2.99 13.20 -13.36
N HIS A 112 -2.78 11.97 -12.88
CA HIS A 112 -3.51 10.77 -13.36
C HIS A 112 -4.55 10.26 -12.37
N LYS A 113 -4.90 11.05 -11.34
CA LYS A 113 -5.91 10.70 -10.34
C LYS A 113 -5.68 9.31 -9.71
N ILE A 114 -4.41 8.97 -9.49
CA ILE A 114 -4.04 7.75 -8.79
C ILE A 114 -4.69 7.77 -7.41
N SER A 115 -5.46 6.76 -7.10
CA SER A 115 -6.23 6.65 -5.84
C SER A 115 -5.61 5.67 -4.86
N LEU A 116 -4.67 4.86 -5.33
CA LEU A 116 -3.95 3.88 -4.54
C LEU A 116 -2.60 3.55 -5.20
N VAL A 117 -1.57 3.37 -4.39
CA VAL A 117 -0.25 2.91 -4.84
C VAL A 117 0.05 1.57 -4.18
N VAL A 118 0.57 0.59 -4.93
CA VAL A 118 0.93 -0.73 -4.43
C VAL A 118 2.38 -1.04 -4.76
N PHE A 119 3.15 -1.42 -3.75
CA PHE A 119 4.55 -1.83 -3.88
C PHE A 119 4.80 -3.19 -3.24
N GLY A 120 5.70 -3.95 -3.85
CA GLY A 120 6.27 -5.15 -3.25
C GLY A 120 7.31 -4.83 -2.20
N LEU A 121 7.47 -5.69 -1.20
CA LEU A 121 8.49 -5.63 -0.18
C LEU A 121 9.27 -6.94 -0.19
N GLU A 122 10.57 -6.86 -0.54
CA GLU A 122 11.47 -8.02 -0.53
C GLU A 122 11.72 -8.52 0.89
N SER A 123 12.00 -9.82 1.01
CA SER A 123 12.38 -10.44 2.29
C SER A 123 13.71 -9.87 2.80
N LYS A 124 13.92 -9.91 4.13
CA LYS A 124 15.11 -9.34 4.81
C LYS A 124 16.46 -9.86 4.28
N SER A 125 16.46 -11.02 3.61
CA SER A 125 17.68 -11.69 3.11
C SER A 125 18.13 -11.22 1.73
N LYS A 126 17.33 -10.41 1.03
CA LYS A 126 17.62 -9.95 -0.32
C LYS A 126 17.80 -8.44 -0.36
N VAL A 127 18.92 -8.00 -0.90
CA VAL A 127 19.20 -6.58 -1.14
C VAL A 127 19.23 -6.39 -2.65
N SER A 128 18.12 -5.91 -3.24
CA SER A 128 18.12 -5.48 -4.64
C SER A 128 18.51 -4.00 -4.77
N LYS A 129 19.06 -3.61 -5.93
CA LYS A 129 19.41 -2.21 -6.22
C LYS A 129 18.16 -1.32 -6.27
N PHE A 130 17.02 -1.86 -6.64
CA PHE A 130 15.73 -1.15 -6.75
C PHE A 130 14.81 -1.56 -5.60
N LEU A 131 14.91 -0.85 -4.48
CA LEU A 131 14.07 -1.11 -3.29
C LEU A 131 12.75 -0.34 -3.39
N TYR A 132 11.82 -0.76 -4.26
CA TYR A 132 10.47 -0.18 -4.27
C TYR A 132 9.81 -0.26 -2.89
N GLY A 133 10.02 -1.35 -2.16
CA GLY A 133 9.45 -1.51 -0.83
C GLY A 133 9.94 -0.49 0.20
N THR A 134 11.25 -0.22 0.26
CA THR A 134 11.80 0.83 1.13
C THR A 134 11.43 2.23 0.64
N THR A 135 11.45 2.44 -0.67
CA THR A 135 10.99 3.68 -1.28
C THR A 135 9.49 3.85 -1.12
N GLY A 136 8.69 2.78 -1.25
CA GLY A 136 7.25 2.78 -1.02
C GLY A 136 6.89 3.20 0.40
N VAL A 137 7.59 2.69 1.41
CA VAL A 137 7.40 3.12 2.81
C VAL A 137 7.74 4.60 2.99
N LYS A 138 8.87 5.06 2.42
CA LYS A 138 9.24 6.49 2.44
C LYS A 138 8.26 7.39 1.70
N LEU A 139 7.67 6.89 0.63
CA LEU A 139 6.62 7.60 -0.12
C LEU A 139 5.31 7.63 0.64
N ALA A 140 4.97 6.53 1.32
CA ALA A 140 3.76 6.43 2.11
C ALA A 140 3.62 7.58 3.11
N SER A 141 4.71 8.11 3.65
CA SER A 141 4.72 9.25 4.57
C SER A 141 4.67 10.63 3.89
N ARG A 142 4.75 10.71 2.56
CA ARG A 142 4.97 11.98 1.85
C ARG A 142 3.98 12.29 0.72
N ILE A 143 3.18 11.33 0.32
CA ILE A 143 2.17 11.50 -0.73
C ILE A 143 0.76 11.47 -0.14
N LYS A 144 -0.14 12.28 -0.72
CA LYS A 144 -1.56 12.34 -0.30
C LYS A 144 -2.40 11.18 -0.85
N CYS A 145 -1.77 10.06 -1.16
CA CYS A 145 -2.40 8.88 -1.71
C CYS A 145 -2.12 7.69 -0.79
N PRO A 146 -3.09 6.83 -0.50
CA PRO A 146 -2.85 5.61 0.25
C PRO A 146 -1.81 4.72 -0.44
N VAL A 147 -0.96 4.06 0.35
CA VAL A 147 0.06 3.14 -0.14
C VAL A 147 -0.10 1.79 0.52
N ILE A 148 -0.14 0.72 -0.28
CA ILE A 148 -0.11 -0.65 0.21
C ILE A 148 1.29 -1.23 -0.04
N ILE A 149 1.85 -1.82 0.99
CA ILE A 149 3.11 -2.58 0.95
C ILE A 149 2.76 -4.06 1.06
N VAL A 150 3.12 -4.84 0.04
CA VAL A 150 2.83 -6.27 -0.04
C VAL A 150 4.11 -7.06 0.18
N PRO A 151 4.22 -7.86 1.25
CA PRO A 151 5.40 -8.69 1.49
C PRO A 151 5.59 -9.77 0.42
N GLU A 152 6.83 -10.07 0.04
CA GLU A 152 7.16 -11.16 -0.90
C GLU A 152 6.61 -12.53 -0.44
N ASP A 153 6.55 -12.73 0.86
CA ASP A 153 6.08 -13.98 1.47
C ASP A 153 4.55 -14.08 1.61
N TYR A 154 3.81 -13.05 1.21
CA TYR A 154 2.35 -13.09 1.22
C TYR A 154 1.84 -13.99 0.09
N LYS A 155 1.30 -15.16 0.45
CA LYS A 155 0.86 -16.18 -0.52
C LYS A 155 -0.65 -16.29 -0.69
N GLN A 156 -1.42 -15.54 0.10
CA GLN A 156 -2.87 -15.63 0.07
C GLN A 156 -3.42 -14.69 -1.02
N HIS A 157 -3.85 -15.27 -2.13
CA HIS A 157 -4.49 -14.54 -3.22
C HIS A 157 -5.98 -14.33 -2.96
N GLN A 158 -6.33 -13.90 -1.76
CA GLN A 158 -7.71 -13.59 -1.39
C GLN A 158 -7.75 -12.34 -0.50
N LEU A 159 -8.83 -11.60 -0.63
CA LEU A 159 -9.08 -10.39 0.14
C LEU A 159 -10.50 -10.50 0.73
N LYS A 160 -10.59 -10.95 1.98
CA LYS A 160 -11.86 -11.25 2.66
C LYS A 160 -12.05 -10.50 3.98
N HIS A 161 -10.96 -10.15 4.67
CA HIS A 161 -11.05 -9.52 5.99
C HIS A 161 -9.96 -8.47 6.19
N THR A 162 -10.38 -7.30 6.67
CA THR A 162 -9.51 -6.15 6.92
C THR A 162 -9.48 -5.81 8.40
N VAL A 163 -8.32 -5.41 8.88
CA VAL A 163 -8.14 -4.87 10.22
C VAL A 163 -7.72 -3.41 10.13
N LEU A 164 -8.44 -2.54 10.84
CA LEU A 164 -8.12 -1.13 10.99
C LEU A 164 -7.44 -0.92 12.33
N ALA A 165 -6.12 -0.78 12.31
CA ALA A 165 -5.33 -0.47 13.49
C ALA A 165 -5.37 1.04 13.74
N VAL A 166 -6.00 1.43 14.84
CA VAL A 166 -6.19 2.82 15.25
C VAL A 166 -5.35 3.14 16.46
N ASP A 167 -4.87 4.38 16.51
CA ASP A 167 -4.21 4.93 17.69
C ASP A 167 -5.20 5.14 18.83
N ASN A 168 -4.66 5.22 20.06
CA ASN A 168 -5.49 5.52 21.21
C ASN A 168 -6.06 6.94 21.04
N ASN A 169 -7.37 7.10 21.35
CA ASN A 169 -7.98 8.37 21.68
C ASN A 169 -8.77 9.10 20.60
N GLU A 170 -9.01 10.34 20.83
CA GLU A 170 -9.87 11.35 20.23
C GLU A 170 -9.99 11.32 18.69
N HIS A 171 -9.14 10.56 18.01
CA HIS A 171 -8.99 10.53 16.58
C HIS A 171 -9.84 9.48 15.84
N ILE A 172 -10.54 8.59 16.57
CA ILE A 172 -11.43 7.59 15.95
C ILE A 172 -12.55 8.24 15.12
N LYS A 173 -12.90 9.49 15.42
CA LYS A 173 -13.82 10.33 14.61
C LYS A 173 -13.14 11.09 13.49
N SER A 174 -11.84 10.94 13.30
CA SER A 174 -11.08 11.73 12.34
C SER A 174 -11.52 11.51 10.89
N LYS A 175 -11.24 12.49 10.06
CA LYS A 175 -11.46 12.39 8.60
C LYS A 175 -10.74 11.19 7.99
N ILE A 176 -9.62 10.75 8.59
CA ILE A 176 -8.82 9.64 8.08
C ILE A 176 -9.50 8.31 8.35
N VAL A 177 -10.00 8.10 9.57
CA VAL A 177 -10.80 6.91 9.91
C VAL A 177 -12.01 6.80 8.97
N LYS A 178 -12.66 7.93 8.69
CA LYS A 178 -13.74 7.96 7.72
C LYS A 178 -13.28 7.52 6.33
N LYS A 179 -12.15 8.06 5.84
CA LYS A 179 -11.57 7.67 4.53
C LYS A 179 -11.20 6.18 4.49
N ALA A 180 -10.60 5.64 5.57
CA ALA A 180 -10.24 4.22 5.66
C ALA A 180 -11.47 3.31 5.63
N LYS A 181 -12.54 3.67 6.34
CA LYS A 181 -13.82 2.97 6.27
C LYS A 181 -14.42 3.01 4.87
N GLU A 182 -14.41 4.17 4.23
CA GLU A 182 -14.94 4.36 2.89
C GLU A 182 -14.17 3.54 1.87
N PHE A 183 -12.83 3.51 1.95
CA PHE A 183 -11.99 2.64 1.15
C PHE A 183 -12.36 1.17 1.34
N ASN A 184 -12.51 0.72 2.57
CA ASN A 184 -12.87 -0.66 2.87
C ASN A 184 -14.28 -1.02 2.38
N ASN A 185 -15.22 -0.07 2.46
CA ASN A 185 -16.57 -0.22 1.94
C ASN A 185 -16.60 -0.33 0.40
N ASP A 186 -15.71 0.37 -0.30
CA ASP A 186 -15.56 0.25 -1.76
C ASP A 186 -15.11 -1.15 -2.18
N LEU A 187 -14.36 -1.85 -1.34
CA LEU A 187 -13.95 -3.25 -1.53
C LEU A 187 -15.01 -4.26 -1.06
N ASN A 188 -16.09 -3.78 -0.42
CA ASN A 188 -17.12 -4.61 0.21
C ASN A 188 -16.55 -5.69 1.14
N LEU A 189 -15.63 -5.28 2.03
CA LEU A 189 -14.97 -6.18 2.96
C LEU A 189 -15.46 -5.98 4.39
N PRO A 190 -15.68 -7.06 5.15
CA PRO A 190 -15.81 -6.96 6.59
C PRO A 190 -14.52 -6.44 7.20
N TYR A 191 -14.66 -5.61 8.21
CA TYR A 191 -13.52 -5.05 8.92
C TYR A 191 -13.80 -4.92 10.43
N GLU A 192 -12.73 -4.90 11.19
CA GLU A 192 -12.76 -4.66 12.61
C GLU A 192 -11.72 -3.63 13.03
N PHE A 193 -11.99 -2.96 14.15
CA PHE A 193 -11.04 -2.05 14.74
C PHE A 193 -10.22 -2.75 15.81
N ILE A 194 -8.91 -2.52 15.76
CA ILE A 194 -8.00 -2.92 16.82
C ILE A 194 -7.22 -1.72 17.35
N HIS A 195 -6.91 -1.76 18.62
CA HIS A 195 -6.00 -0.84 19.28
C HIS A 195 -4.95 -1.64 20.03
N VAL A 196 -3.66 -1.39 19.74
CA VAL A 196 -2.57 -2.02 20.49
C VAL A 196 -2.19 -1.10 21.64
N LYS A 197 -2.50 -1.51 22.87
CA LYS A 197 -2.15 -0.81 24.09
C LYS A 197 -0.74 -1.22 24.51
N THR A 198 0.18 -0.28 24.52
CA THR A 198 1.57 -0.50 24.92
C THR A 198 1.80 -0.12 26.37
N GLU A 199 2.91 -0.58 26.97
CA GLU A 199 3.26 -0.26 28.35
C GLU A 199 3.32 1.24 28.65
N TYR A 200 3.77 2.04 27.68
CA TYR A 200 3.80 3.51 27.81
C TYR A 200 2.40 4.12 27.95
N GLU A 201 1.37 3.47 27.39
CA GLU A 201 -0.03 3.93 27.50
C GLU A 201 -0.71 3.47 28.80
N PHE A 202 -0.14 2.48 29.51
CA PHE A 202 -0.64 2.08 30.84
C PHE A 202 -0.57 3.22 31.86
N LEU A 203 0.38 4.14 31.68
CA LEU A 203 0.57 5.29 32.57
C LEU A 203 -0.44 6.42 32.29
N ALA A 204 -1.06 6.44 31.13
CA ALA A 204 -2.07 7.42 30.75
C ALA A 204 -3.48 6.83 30.90
N LEU A 205 -4.20 7.21 31.96
CA LEU A 205 -5.58 6.78 32.15
C LEU A 205 -6.47 7.31 31.01
N PRO A 206 -7.18 6.44 30.29
CA PRO A 206 -8.08 6.90 29.23
C PRO A 206 -9.23 7.71 29.82
N THR A 207 -9.54 8.85 29.23
CA THR A 207 -10.69 9.66 29.63
C THR A 207 -12.00 8.89 29.43
N THR A 208 -13.04 9.20 30.20
CA THR A 208 -14.36 8.55 30.11
C THR A 208 -14.95 8.65 28.69
N LYS A 209 -14.64 9.74 27.97
CA LYS A 209 -15.07 9.96 26.59
C LYS A 209 -14.46 8.95 25.62
N ILE A 210 -13.20 8.61 25.78
CA ILE A 210 -12.46 7.64 24.97
C ILE A 210 -13.04 6.24 25.13
N LYS A 211 -13.29 5.81 26.35
CA LYS A 211 -13.91 4.49 26.62
C LYS A 211 -15.26 4.34 25.91
N LYS A 212 -16.13 5.35 26.00
CA LYS A 212 -17.44 5.34 25.34
C LYS A 212 -17.34 5.26 23.79
N GLU A 213 -16.33 5.91 23.18
CA GLU A 213 -16.14 5.85 21.74
C GLU A 213 -15.57 4.50 21.27
N GLN A 214 -14.64 3.92 22.02
CA GLN A 214 -14.12 2.57 21.77
C GLN A 214 -15.23 1.52 21.86
N GLU A 215 -16.08 1.59 22.87
CA GLU A 215 -17.25 0.72 23.03
C GLU A 215 -18.22 0.84 21.86
N LYS A 216 -18.54 2.07 21.45
CA LYS A 216 -19.44 2.33 20.31
C LYS A 216 -18.91 1.77 19.00
N LEU A 217 -17.60 1.74 18.79
CA LEU A 217 -16.95 1.21 17.60
C LEU A 217 -16.54 -0.26 17.74
N LYS A 218 -16.76 -0.87 18.89
CA LYS A 218 -16.35 -2.26 19.21
C LYS A 218 -14.86 -2.47 18.94
N VAL A 219 -14.02 -1.54 19.39
CA VAL A 219 -12.57 -1.63 19.22
C VAL A 219 -12.03 -2.76 20.10
N LYS A 220 -11.33 -3.71 19.51
CA LYS A 220 -10.61 -4.76 20.23
C LYS A 220 -9.28 -4.20 20.73
N VAL A 221 -9.08 -4.22 22.05
CA VAL A 221 -7.83 -3.80 22.68
C VAL A 221 -6.89 -5.00 22.80
N ILE A 222 -5.64 -4.82 22.36
CA ILE A 222 -4.60 -5.84 22.40
C ILE A 222 -3.46 -5.28 23.25
N GLU A 223 -3.17 -5.93 24.36
CA GLU A 223 -2.04 -5.56 25.23
C GLU A 223 -0.75 -6.18 24.69
N SER A 224 0.28 -5.36 24.53
CA SER A 224 1.58 -5.80 24.01
C SER A 224 2.69 -4.83 24.39
N GLU A 225 3.92 -5.33 24.47
CA GLU A 225 5.12 -4.50 24.72
C GLU A 225 5.27 -3.37 23.69
N ASN A 226 4.97 -3.66 22.44
CA ASN A 226 5.04 -2.68 21.36
C ASN A 226 3.98 -2.97 20.28
N PHE A 227 3.76 -1.96 19.43
CA PHE A 227 2.73 -2.00 18.39
C PHE A 227 2.94 -3.14 17.37
N VAL A 228 4.19 -3.35 16.92
CA VAL A 228 4.50 -4.39 15.92
C VAL A 228 4.22 -5.79 16.45
N SER A 229 4.64 -6.06 17.67
CA SER A 229 4.40 -7.34 18.36
C SER A 229 2.91 -7.60 18.57
N GLY A 230 2.14 -6.56 18.92
CA GLY A 230 0.68 -6.65 19.06
C GLY A 230 -0.01 -6.99 17.75
N ILE A 231 0.33 -6.31 16.66
CA ILE A 231 -0.18 -6.61 15.32
C ILE A 231 0.19 -8.03 14.90
N LYS A 232 1.44 -8.44 15.08
CA LYS A 232 1.91 -9.80 14.77
C LYS A 232 1.13 -10.87 15.53
N SER A 233 0.99 -10.70 16.84
CA SER A 233 0.23 -11.62 17.70
C SER A 233 -1.24 -11.72 17.25
N TYR A 234 -1.86 -10.58 16.94
CA TYR A 234 -3.24 -10.55 16.48
C TYR A 234 -3.41 -11.27 15.14
N THR A 235 -2.58 -10.93 14.14
CA THR A 235 -2.68 -11.49 12.79
C THR A 235 -2.28 -12.96 12.69
N SER A 236 -1.51 -13.48 13.65
CA SER A 236 -1.19 -14.92 13.74
C SER A 236 -2.37 -15.77 14.21
N LYS A 237 -3.27 -15.19 15.01
CA LYS A 237 -4.44 -15.87 15.60
C LYS A 237 -5.73 -15.64 14.81
N ASN A 238 -5.76 -14.64 13.94
CA ASN A 238 -6.94 -14.22 13.19
C ASN A 238 -6.66 -14.22 11.69
N LYS A 239 -7.69 -14.55 10.89
CA LYS A 239 -7.59 -14.49 9.42
C LYS A 239 -7.67 -13.02 9.00
N VAL A 240 -6.52 -12.43 8.67
CA VAL A 240 -6.38 -11.04 8.21
C VAL A 240 -5.73 -11.03 6.83
N ASP A 241 -6.33 -10.31 5.88
CA ASP A 241 -5.83 -10.20 4.50
C ASP A 241 -5.27 -8.81 4.20
N LEU A 242 -5.67 -7.79 4.97
CA LEU A 242 -5.16 -6.43 4.86
C LEU A 242 -5.13 -5.77 6.24
N ILE A 243 -4.02 -5.15 6.57
CA ILE A 243 -3.89 -4.31 7.76
C ILE A 243 -3.90 -2.85 7.29
N ILE A 244 -4.86 -2.06 7.74
CA ILE A 244 -4.91 -0.62 7.50
C ILE A 244 -4.42 0.06 8.77
N VAL A 245 -3.28 0.74 8.69
CA VAL A 245 -2.73 1.52 9.79
C VAL A 245 -3.11 2.98 9.60
N ILE A 246 -3.77 3.54 10.60
CA ILE A 246 -4.25 4.91 10.60
C ILE A 246 -3.40 5.71 11.57
N SER A 247 -2.63 6.66 11.02
CA SER A 247 -1.72 7.49 11.81
C SER A 247 -2.07 8.97 11.70
N HIS A 248 -1.90 9.69 12.80
CA HIS A 248 -2.03 11.14 12.87
C HIS A 248 -0.66 11.80 13.08
N SER A 249 -0.50 13.02 12.58
CA SER A 249 0.77 13.77 12.51
C SER A 249 1.50 14.03 13.84
N HIS A 250 0.96 13.65 14.98
CA HIS A 250 1.56 13.82 16.30
C HIS A 250 1.36 12.62 17.22
N SER A 251 0.98 11.45 16.68
CA SER A 251 0.77 10.25 17.47
C SER A 251 2.04 9.41 17.58
N ALA A 252 2.10 8.54 18.60
CA ALA A 252 3.15 7.53 18.70
C ALA A 252 3.21 6.66 17.42
N LEU A 253 2.08 6.44 16.75
CA LEU A 253 2.00 5.76 15.46
C LEU A 253 2.61 6.59 14.31
N TYR A 254 2.64 7.92 14.38
CA TYR A 254 3.32 8.75 13.38
C TYR A 254 4.83 8.45 13.32
N ASN A 255 5.45 8.24 14.48
CA ASN A 255 6.85 7.80 14.55
C ASN A 255 7.03 6.36 14.02
N LEU A 256 5.94 5.56 13.94
CA LEU A 256 5.94 4.24 13.31
C LEU A 256 5.98 4.31 11.78
N PHE A 257 5.58 5.44 11.17
CA PHE A 257 5.70 5.67 9.72
C PHE A 257 7.08 6.19 9.31
N ASN A 258 7.92 6.56 10.26
CA ASN A 258 9.33 6.79 9.96
C ASN A 258 9.98 5.46 9.57
N ASP A 259 10.28 5.36 8.30
CA ASP A 259 11.07 4.40 7.50
C ASP A 259 11.19 2.92 7.96
N SER A 260 11.13 2.61 9.25
CA SER A 260 11.42 1.26 9.75
C SER A 260 10.18 0.46 10.20
N ASN A 261 9.17 1.09 10.77
CA ASN A 261 8.12 0.33 11.46
C ASN A 261 6.98 -0.18 10.56
N THR A 262 6.55 0.57 9.53
CA THR A 262 5.60 0.03 8.54
C THR A 262 6.21 -1.18 7.81
N LYS A 263 7.49 -1.07 7.48
CA LYS A 263 8.29 -2.16 6.94
C LYS A 263 8.34 -3.34 7.92
N LEU A 264 8.58 -3.08 9.20
CA LEU A 264 8.57 -4.08 10.26
C LEU A 264 7.20 -4.75 10.43
N ILE A 265 6.10 -3.99 10.41
CA ILE A 265 4.75 -4.55 10.48
C ILE A 265 4.51 -5.50 9.31
N ALA A 266 4.81 -5.09 8.08
CA ALA A 266 4.65 -5.92 6.90
C ALA A 266 5.52 -7.18 6.96
N PHE A 267 6.78 -7.07 7.39
CA PHE A 267 7.68 -8.22 7.55
C PHE A 267 7.23 -9.17 8.64
N GLU A 268 6.94 -8.67 9.83
CA GLU A 268 6.64 -9.51 10.99
C GLU A 268 5.25 -10.14 10.91
N SER A 269 4.26 -9.42 10.35
CA SER A 269 2.91 -9.96 10.16
C SER A 269 2.78 -10.83 8.91
N LYS A 270 3.71 -10.69 7.94
CA LYS A 270 3.65 -11.30 6.60
C LYS A 270 2.33 -10.98 5.87
N LYS A 271 1.74 -9.82 6.17
CA LYS A 271 0.46 -9.37 5.62
C LYS A 271 0.64 -8.05 4.87
N PRO A 272 -0.16 -7.79 3.83
CA PRO A 272 -0.23 -6.46 3.22
C PRO A 272 -0.59 -5.40 4.25
N VAL A 273 0.14 -4.29 4.22
CA VAL A 273 -0.07 -3.16 5.12
C VAL A 273 -0.37 -1.92 4.30
N MET A 274 -1.48 -1.28 4.59
CA MET A 274 -1.90 -0.03 3.99
C MET A 274 -1.70 1.11 4.96
N CYS A 275 -1.12 2.18 4.45
CA CYS A 275 -0.89 3.42 5.19
C CYS A 275 -1.83 4.51 4.69
N PHE A 276 -2.57 5.12 5.60
CA PHE A 276 -3.36 6.33 5.37
C PHE A 276 -2.71 7.52 6.07
N HIS A 277 -2.61 8.64 5.35
CA HIS A 277 -2.15 9.91 5.89
C HIS A 277 -3.25 10.96 5.94
N ALA A 278 -3.10 11.87 6.92
CA ALA A 278 -3.96 13.03 7.10
C ALA A 278 -3.77 14.07 5.99
#